data_629c18c74c288845657c7eafb5b8f2d8
#
_entry.id   629c18c74c288845657c7eafb5b8f2d8
#
_cell.length_a   1.000
_cell.length_b   1.000
_cell.length_c   1.000
_cell.angle_alpha   90.00
_cell.angle_beta   90.00
_cell.angle_gamma   90.00
#
_symmetry.space_group_name_H-M   'P 1'
#
loop_
_entity.id
_entity.type
_entity.pdbx_description
1 polymer ?
#
loop_
_entity_poly.entity_id
_entity_poly.type
_entity_poly.pdbx_seq_one_letter_code
_entity_poly.pdbx_strand_id
1 'polypeptide(L)'
;MPKTGARYAGNRFHKSNTSIVERLAAKLMCSGHKSKKHLMSSGHNTGKKNSVLRIVEKALETIEAKKNINPISVLVKAVENAAPREEVIAIEYGGARYPKAVEVAPQRRVDLALRHMTQGAYQKSFNKKVSIAAALADEIMMAFDNNVRSVSIAKKRDLERQAASSK
;
A
#
# COMPACT_ATOMS: atom_id res chain seq x y z
N MET A 1 -11.69 7.61 14.15
CA MET A 1 -10.35 7.19 13.68
C MET A 1 -9.26 8.02 14.33
N PRO A 2 -8.12 7.44 14.75
CA PRO A 2 -7.01 8.20 15.32
C PRO A 2 -6.40 9.12 14.28
N LYS A 3 -6.22 10.40 14.66
CA LYS A 3 -5.66 11.45 13.82
C LYS A 3 -4.48 12.10 14.53
N THR A 4 -3.26 11.87 14.09
CA THR A 4 -2.07 12.50 14.67
C THR A 4 -1.79 13.88 14.08
N GLY A 5 -2.38 14.21 12.92
CA GLY A 5 -2.19 15.50 12.24
C GLY A 5 -0.73 15.77 11.87
N ALA A 6 0.06 14.73 11.64
CA ALA A 6 1.50 14.81 11.38
C ALA A 6 2.34 15.37 12.55
N ARG A 7 1.83 15.35 13.80
CA ARG A 7 2.52 15.87 15.00
C ARG A 7 3.95 15.34 15.16
N TYR A 8 4.20 14.10 14.73
CA TYR A 8 5.50 13.43 14.88
C TYR A 8 6.37 13.50 13.60
N ALA A 9 5.97 14.26 12.58
CA ALA A 9 6.64 14.25 11.27
C ALA A 9 8.13 14.67 11.31
N GLY A 10 8.52 15.51 12.29
CA GLY A 10 9.92 15.90 12.51
C GLY A 10 10.80 14.83 13.16
N ASN A 11 10.22 13.78 13.74
CA ASN A 11 10.96 12.73 14.42
C ASN A 11 11.40 11.64 13.45
N ARG A 12 12.63 11.12 13.64
CA ARG A 12 13.08 9.91 12.95
C ARG A 12 12.14 8.76 13.33
N PHE A 13 11.75 7.93 12.36
CA PHE A 13 10.82 6.82 12.55
C PHE A 13 9.40 7.22 13.02
N HIS A 14 8.98 8.47 12.78
CA HIS A 14 7.64 8.98 13.15
C HIS A 14 6.49 8.06 12.69
N LYS A 15 6.68 7.33 11.59
CA LYS A 15 5.68 6.39 11.05
C LYS A 15 5.38 5.22 11.99
N SER A 16 6.31 4.84 12.86
CA SER A 16 6.09 3.76 13.84
C SER A 16 5.03 4.13 14.87
N ASN A 17 4.91 5.42 15.20
CA ASN A 17 3.95 5.95 16.17
C ASN A 17 2.59 6.30 15.56
N THR A 18 2.45 6.17 14.24
CA THR A 18 1.21 6.47 13.52
C THR A 18 0.40 5.20 13.32
N SER A 19 -0.93 5.26 13.56
CA SER A 19 -1.80 4.11 13.35
C SER A 19 -1.74 3.63 11.89
N ILE A 20 -1.90 2.31 11.69
CA ILE A 20 -1.88 1.70 10.35
C ILE A 20 -2.98 2.27 9.44
N VAL A 21 -4.14 2.59 10.02
CA VAL A 21 -5.28 3.19 9.31
C VAL A 21 -4.94 4.59 8.81
N GLU A 22 -4.29 5.42 9.64
CA GLU A 22 -3.85 6.76 9.22
C GLU A 22 -2.74 6.68 8.17
N ARG A 23 -1.83 5.69 8.27
CA ARG A 23 -0.80 5.43 7.24
C ARG A 23 -1.44 5.03 5.90
N LEU A 24 -2.47 4.17 5.93
CA LEU A 24 -3.24 3.79 4.73
C LEU A 24 -3.90 5.02 4.11
N ALA A 25 -4.54 5.87 4.91
CA ALA A 25 -5.16 7.11 4.44
C ALA A 25 -4.12 8.05 3.81
N ALA A 26 -2.95 8.22 4.44
CA ALA A 26 -1.87 9.03 3.89
C ALA A 26 -1.37 8.49 2.53
N LYS A 27 -1.26 7.17 2.37
CA LYS A 27 -0.92 6.55 1.08
C LYS A 27 -2.02 6.70 0.03
N LEU A 28 -3.28 6.66 0.44
CA LEU A 28 -4.41 6.85 -0.47
C LEU A 28 -4.49 8.29 -1.00
N MET A 29 -4.06 9.30 -0.24
CA MET A 29 -3.93 10.67 -0.75
C MET A 29 -2.97 10.79 -1.94
N CYS A 30 -1.94 9.95 -1.98
CA CYS A 30 -0.95 9.90 -3.06
C CYS A 30 -1.31 8.86 -4.14
N SER A 31 -2.51 8.28 -4.12
CA SER A 31 -2.94 7.32 -5.14
C SER A 31 -3.06 7.99 -6.51
N GLY A 32 -2.77 7.23 -7.57
CA GLY A 32 -2.75 7.75 -8.93
C GLY A 32 -1.44 8.43 -9.36
N HIS A 33 -0.53 8.70 -8.43
CA HIS A 33 0.77 9.27 -8.74
C HIS A 33 1.72 8.19 -9.29
N LYS A 34 2.23 8.39 -10.50
CA LYS A 34 3.23 7.52 -11.13
C LYS A 34 4.60 8.19 -11.10
N SER A 35 5.62 7.48 -10.64
CA SER A 35 6.97 8.02 -10.41
C SER A 35 7.67 8.59 -11.66
N LYS A 36 7.34 8.09 -12.86
CA LYS A 36 8.03 8.46 -14.10
C LYS A 36 7.16 9.19 -15.13
N LYS A 37 5.84 9.07 -15.06
CA LYS A 37 4.91 9.69 -16.02
C LYS A 37 3.72 10.26 -15.26
N HIS A 38 3.58 11.57 -15.29
CA HIS A 38 2.52 12.30 -14.58
C HIS A 38 1.33 12.68 -15.47
N LEU A 39 1.42 12.50 -16.79
CA LEU A 39 0.40 12.90 -17.76
C LEU A 39 -1.00 12.29 -17.48
N MET A 40 -1.03 11.09 -16.92
CA MET A 40 -2.26 10.37 -16.59
C MET A 40 -2.44 10.18 -15.08
N SER A 41 -1.63 10.83 -14.26
CA SER A 41 -1.74 10.72 -12.81
C SER A 41 -2.73 11.74 -12.28
N SER A 42 -3.64 11.27 -11.45
CA SER A 42 -4.62 12.11 -10.80
C SER A 42 -4.14 12.50 -9.40
N GLY A 43 -3.84 13.78 -9.18
CA GLY A 43 -3.64 14.35 -7.86
C GLY A 43 -4.94 14.65 -7.11
N HIS A 44 -6.04 13.99 -7.46
CA HIS A 44 -7.40 14.36 -7.05
C HIS A 44 -7.63 14.32 -5.54
N ASN A 45 -6.97 13.41 -4.83
CA ASN A 45 -7.06 13.23 -3.39
C ASN A 45 -5.95 13.92 -2.59
N THR A 46 -5.01 14.58 -3.25
CA THR A 46 -3.90 15.25 -2.59
C THR A 46 -4.40 16.36 -1.66
N GLY A 47 -3.97 16.35 -0.40
CA GLY A 47 -4.39 17.32 0.61
C GLY A 47 -5.80 17.10 1.20
N LYS A 48 -6.62 16.21 0.65
CA LYS A 48 -8.01 15.99 1.09
C LYS A 48 -8.11 14.93 2.19
N LYS A 49 -7.40 15.13 3.31
CA LYS A 49 -7.31 14.15 4.40
C LYS A 49 -8.67 13.67 4.93
N ASN A 50 -9.61 14.58 5.17
CA ASN A 50 -10.93 14.24 5.70
C ASN A 50 -11.75 13.38 4.72
N SER A 51 -11.71 13.70 3.42
CA SER A 51 -12.40 12.92 2.39
C SER A 51 -11.81 11.52 2.28
N VAL A 52 -10.49 11.40 2.35
CA VAL A 52 -9.79 10.11 2.30
C VAL A 52 -10.07 9.27 3.55
N LEU A 53 -10.14 9.87 4.73
CA LEU A 53 -10.51 9.16 5.96
C LEU A 53 -11.93 8.57 5.85
N ARG A 54 -12.90 9.31 5.31
CA ARG A 54 -14.25 8.78 5.05
C ARG A 54 -14.26 7.63 4.04
N ILE A 55 -13.39 7.67 3.02
CA ILE A 55 -13.25 6.57 2.06
C ILE A 55 -12.71 5.31 2.76
N VAL A 56 -11.70 5.45 3.61
CA VAL A 56 -11.14 4.32 4.36
C VAL A 56 -12.16 3.77 5.35
N GLU A 57 -12.93 4.63 6.04
CA GLU A 57 -14.00 4.24 6.95
C GLU A 57 -15.06 3.39 6.24
N LYS A 58 -15.59 3.88 5.12
CA LYS A 58 -16.55 3.12 4.29
C LYS A 58 -15.97 1.79 3.77
N ALA A 59 -14.69 1.75 3.45
CA ALA A 59 -14.03 0.52 3.04
C ALA A 59 -13.98 -0.50 4.19
N LEU A 60 -13.64 -0.05 5.41
CA LEU A 60 -13.61 -0.90 6.60
C LEU A 60 -15.00 -1.40 6.99
N GLU A 61 -16.05 -0.56 6.93
CA GLU A 61 -17.45 -0.96 7.12
C GLU A 61 -17.87 -2.04 6.10
N THR A 62 -17.45 -1.89 4.84
CA THR A 62 -17.74 -2.89 3.79
C THR A 62 -17.05 -4.22 4.08
N ILE A 63 -15.83 -4.21 4.62
CA ILE A 63 -15.08 -5.42 5.02
C ILE A 63 -15.78 -6.09 6.19
N GLU A 64 -16.19 -5.33 7.21
CA GLU A 64 -16.92 -5.83 8.37
C GLU A 64 -18.22 -6.53 7.96
N ALA A 65 -19.02 -5.87 7.12
CA ALA A 65 -20.27 -6.42 6.60
C ALA A 65 -20.09 -7.71 5.80
N LYS A 66 -18.99 -7.86 5.05
CA LYS A 66 -18.74 -9.05 4.21
C LYS A 66 -18.08 -10.21 4.95
N LYS A 67 -17.16 -9.92 5.89
CA LYS A 67 -16.35 -10.95 6.58
C LYS A 67 -16.84 -11.26 7.99
N ASN A 68 -17.68 -10.41 8.60
CA ASN A 68 -18.11 -10.51 10.01
C ASN A 68 -16.95 -10.62 11.00
N ILE A 69 -15.81 -10.00 10.68
CA ILE A 69 -14.57 -10.01 11.48
C ILE A 69 -14.14 -8.55 11.66
N ASN A 70 -13.41 -8.26 12.74
CA ASN A 70 -12.86 -6.92 12.97
C ASN A 70 -12.04 -6.45 11.75
N PRO A 71 -12.46 -5.36 11.07
CA PRO A 71 -11.82 -4.91 9.83
C PRO A 71 -10.37 -4.47 10.01
N ILE A 72 -9.98 -4.06 11.23
CA ILE A 72 -8.58 -3.69 11.52
C ILE A 72 -7.70 -4.94 11.54
N SER A 73 -8.17 -6.06 12.09
CA SER A 73 -7.42 -7.32 12.07
C SER A 73 -7.26 -7.86 10.64
N VAL A 74 -8.31 -7.72 9.81
CA VAL A 74 -8.25 -8.06 8.38
C VAL A 74 -7.20 -7.20 7.67
N LEU A 75 -7.17 -5.88 7.93
CA LEU A 75 -6.18 -4.97 7.35
C LEU A 75 -4.75 -5.36 7.78
N VAL A 76 -4.51 -5.63 9.06
CA VAL A 76 -3.19 -6.02 9.56
C VAL A 76 -2.72 -7.29 8.87
N LYS A 77 -3.58 -8.31 8.81
CA LYS A 77 -3.25 -9.59 8.15
C LYS A 77 -3.01 -9.41 6.64
N ALA A 78 -3.80 -8.58 5.98
CA ALA A 78 -3.59 -8.24 4.57
C ALA A 78 -2.22 -7.58 4.35
N VAL A 79 -1.80 -6.66 5.23
CA VAL A 79 -0.47 -6.03 5.18
C VAL A 79 0.65 -7.04 5.40
N GLU A 80 0.52 -7.96 6.37
CA GLU A 80 1.49 -9.04 6.59
C GLU A 80 1.64 -9.91 5.34
N ASN A 81 0.54 -10.29 4.71
CA ASN A 81 0.54 -11.12 3.51
C ASN A 81 1.16 -10.39 2.31
N ALA A 82 0.90 -9.08 2.16
CA ALA A 82 1.37 -8.27 1.02
C ALA A 82 2.78 -7.69 1.21
N ALA A 83 3.37 -7.79 2.39
CA ALA A 83 4.70 -7.23 2.66
C ALA A 83 5.81 -8.08 2.04
N PRO A 84 6.66 -7.54 1.14
CA PRO A 84 7.76 -8.28 0.54
C PRO A 84 8.87 -8.50 1.57
N ARG A 85 9.56 -9.63 1.47
CA ARG A 85 10.71 -9.97 2.33
C ARG A 85 12.02 -9.46 1.77
N GLU A 86 12.19 -9.59 0.46
CA GLU A 86 13.41 -9.26 -0.27
C GLU A 86 13.10 -8.29 -1.41
N GLU A 87 14.05 -7.45 -1.76
CA GLU A 87 14.02 -6.59 -2.94
C GLU A 87 15.39 -6.55 -3.61
N VAL A 88 15.45 -6.10 -4.86
CA VAL A 88 16.69 -5.94 -5.61
C VAL A 88 17.13 -4.50 -5.50
N ILE A 89 18.39 -4.30 -5.12
CA ILE A 89 19.10 -3.01 -5.21
C ILE A 89 20.17 -3.07 -6.29
N ALA A 90 20.44 -1.95 -6.95
CA ALA A 90 21.56 -1.83 -7.86
C ALA A 90 22.75 -1.26 -7.08
N ILE A 91 23.83 -2.03 -7.00
CA ILE A 91 25.10 -1.60 -6.43
C ILE A 91 25.97 -1.14 -7.60
N GLU A 92 26.52 0.05 -7.52
CA GLU A 92 27.44 0.59 -8.53
C GLU A 92 28.86 0.33 -8.09
N TYR A 93 29.62 -0.38 -8.94
CA TYR A 93 31.02 -0.66 -8.71
C TYR A 93 31.80 -0.45 -10.01
N GLY A 94 32.79 0.43 -10.02
CA GLY A 94 33.60 0.74 -11.21
C GLY A 94 32.76 1.24 -12.41
N GLY A 95 31.64 1.95 -12.19
CA GLY A 95 30.75 2.43 -13.25
C GLY A 95 29.76 1.40 -13.77
N ALA A 96 29.86 0.14 -13.37
CA ALA A 96 28.90 -0.91 -13.70
C ALA A 96 27.88 -1.10 -12.57
N ARG A 97 26.62 -1.37 -12.92
CA ARG A 97 25.52 -1.60 -11.95
C ARG A 97 25.19 -3.08 -11.86
N TYR A 98 25.37 -3.62 -10.68
CA TYR A 98 25.07 -5.03 -10.39
C TYR A 98 23.82 -5.12 -9.53
N PRO A 99 22.79 -5.89 -9.96
CA PRO A 99 21.64 -6.17 -9.13
C PRO A 99 22.05 -7.12 -7.99
N LYS A 100 21.64 -6.80 -6.75
CA LYS A 100 21.84 -7.65 -5.58
C LYS A 100 20.57 -7.74 -4.76
N ALA A 101 20.19 -8.96 -4.36
CA ALA A 101 19.09 -9.20 -3.46
C ALA A 101 19.46 -8.76 -2.04
N VAL A 102 18.55 -8.03 -1.38
CA VAL A 102 18.68 -7.58 0.01
C VAL A 102 17.38 -7.74 0.76
N GLU A 103 17.46 -7.93 2.07
CA GLU A 103 16.27 -7.93 2.95
C GLU A 103 15.68 -6.52 3.05
N VAL A 104 14.35 -6.46 3.02
CA VAL A 104 13.61 -5.19 3.12
C VAL A 104 13.45 -4.80 4.58
N ALA A 105 13.83 -3.56 4.94
CA ALA A 105 13.64 -3.03 6.29
C ALA A 105 12.16 -3.04 6.71
N PRO A 106 11.83 -3.33 8.00
CA PRO A 106 10.45 -3.49 8.47
C PRO A 106 9.51 -2.33 8.10
N GLN A 107 9.96 -1.09 8.27
CA GLN A 107 9.19 0.10 7.90
C GLN A 107 8.88 0.16 6.39
N ARG A 108 9.85 -0.19 5.57
CA ARG A 108 9.71 -0.21 4.12
C ARG A 108 8.75 -1.31 3.66
N ARG A 109 8.76 -2.48 4.31
CA ARG A 109 7.84 -3.58 4.04
C ARG A 109 6.38 -3.12 4.16
N VAL A 110 6.04 -2.47 5.29
CA VAL A 110 4.70 -1.92 5.52
C VAL A 110 4.36 -0.83 4.50
N ASP A 111 5.30 0.08 4.22
CA ASP A 111 5.10 1.16 3.26
C ASP A 111 4.86 0.66 1.83
N LEU A 112 5.55 -0.41 1.41
CA LEU A 112 5.36 -1.03 0.10
C LEU A 112 4.00 -1.72 0.01
N ALA A 113 3.62 -2.50 1.03
CA ALA A 113 2.31 -3.16 1.08
C ALA A 113 1.16 -2.14 0.95
N LEU A 114 1.16 -1.10 1.79
CA LEU A 114 0.15 -0.05 1.73
C LEU A 114 0.14 0.69 0.39
N ARG A 115 1.30 0.95 -0.20
CA ARG A 115 1.41 1.58 -1.52
C ARG A 115 0.78 0.72 -2.60
N HIS A 116 1.07 -0.57 -2.63
CA HIS A 116 0.53 -1.47 -3.65
C HIS A 116 -0.98 -1.66 -3.50
N MET A 117 -1.51 -1.76 -2.28
CA MET A 117 -2.95 -1.81 -2.03
C MET A 117 -3.66 -0.55 -2.53
N THR A 118 -3.16 0.63 -2.21
CA THR A 118 -3.79 1.89 -2.64
C THR A 118 -3.69 2.11 -4.14
N GLN A 119 -2.59 1.73 -4.78
CA GLN A 119 -2.44 1.77 -6.23
C GLN A 119 -3.35 0.75 -6.93
N GLY A 120 -3.51 -0.45 -6.37
CA GLY A 120 -4.44 -1.45 -6.86
C GLY A 120 -5.89 -0.98 -6.81
N ALA A 121 -6.30 -0.40 -5.68
CA ALA A 121 -7.63 0.20 -5.53
C ALA A 121 -7.87 1.34 -6.54
N TYR A 122 -6.89 2.22 -6.72
CA TYR A 122 -6.96 3.29 -7.71
C TYR A 122 -7.12 2.75 -9.13
N GLN A 123 -6.33 1.77 -9.55
CA GLN A 123 -6.42 1.18 -10.89
C GLN A 123 -7.77 0.49 -11.15
N LYS A 124 -8.38 -0.07 -10.12
CA LYS A 124 -9.72 -0.71 -10.21
C LYS A 124 -10.85 0.31 -10.28
N SER A 125 -10.68 1.49 -9.68
CA SER A 125 -11.71 2.54 -9.64
C SER A 125 -11.57 3.56 -10.78
N PHE A 126 -10.37 3.78 -11.31
CA PHE A 126 -10.10 4.81 -12.30
C PHE A 126 -10.88 4.56 -13.59
N ASN A 127 -11.65 5.55 -14.02
CA ASN A 127 -12.50 5.53 -15.22
C ASN A 127 -13.50 4.35 -15.26
N LYS A 128 -13.98 3.90 -14.09
CA LYS A 128 -14.94 2.81 -13.95
C LYS A 128 -16.07 3.22 -13.00
N LYS A 129 -17.21 2.54 -13.08
CA LYS A 129 -18.38 2.75 -12.21
C LYS A 129 -18.19 2.25 -10.77
N VAL A 130 -17.00 1.77 -10.40
CA VAL A 130 -16.69 1.24 -9.06
C VAL A 130 -16.14 2.35 -8.18
N SER A 131 -16.72 2.51 -6.97
CA SER A 131 -16.21 3.48 -6.00
C SER A 131 -14.84 3.06 -5.47
N ILE A 132 -13.99 4.04 -5.15
CA ILE A 132 -12.66 3.77 -4.58
C ILE A 132 -12.73 3.06 -3.23
N ALA A 133 -13.78 3.29 -2.43
CA ALA A 133 -14.00 2.60 -1.16
C ALA A 133 -14.27 1.11 -1.38
N ALA A 134 -15.14 0.75 -2.33
CA ALA A 134 -15.41 -0.64 -2.68
C ALA A 134 -14.17 -1.33 -3.28
N ALA A 135 -13.46 -0.65 -4.19
CA ALA A 135 -12.23 -1.17 -4.78
C ALA A 135 -11.13 -1.42 -3.73
N LEU A 136 -11.02 -0.52 -2.73
CA LEU A 136 -10.06 -0.67 -1.62
C LEU A 136 -10.46 -1.84 -0.70
N ALA A 137 -11.74 -1.97 -0.36
CA ALA A 137 -12.24 -3.08 0.44
C ALA A 137 -11.96 -4.43 -0.25
N ASP A 138 -12.26 -4.55 -1.53
CA ASP A 138 -12.00 -5.76 -2.30
C ASP A 138 -10.50 -6.07 -2.40
N GLU A 139 -9.63 -5.07 -2.55
CA GLU A 139 -8.18 -5.28 -2.58
C GLU A 139 -7.65 -5.79 -1.24
N ILE A 140 -8.11 -5.22 -0.11
CA ILE A 140 -7.74 -5.66 1.24
C ILE A 140 -8.22 -7.09 1.50
N MET A 141 -9.45 -7.42 1.14
CA MET A 141 -9.99 -8.78 1.31
C MET A 141 -9.23 -9.81 0.47
N MET A 142 -8.91 -9.51 -0.78
CA MET A 142 -8.11 -10.40 -1.62
C MET A 142 -6.69 -10.56 -1.08
N ALA A 143 -6.10 -9.52 -0.51
CA ALA A 143 -4.79 -9.60 0.12
C ALA A 143 -4.83 -10.42 1.44
N PHE A 144 -5.91 -10.30 2.21
CA PHE A 144 -6.17 -11.12 3.39
C PHE A 144 -6.22 -12.61 3.04
N ASP A 145 -6.96 -12.96 1.96
CA ASP A 145 -7.11 -14.33 1.47
C ASP A 145 -5.87 -14.81 0.66
N ASN A 146 -4.79 -14.00 0.60
CA ASN A 146 -3.55 -14.28 -0.16
C ASN A 146 -3.79 -14.59 -1.64
N ASN A 147 -4.83 -14.01 -2.24
CA ASN A 147 -5.23 -14.25 -3.61
C ASN A 147 -4.32 -13.50 -4.60
N VAL A 148 -3.87 -14.20 -5.64
CA VAL A 148 -3.01 -13.64 -6.71
C VAL A 148 -3.69 -12.53 -7.51
N ARG A 149 -5.01 -12.46 -7.52
CA ARG A 149 -5.76 -11.38 -8.16
C ARG A 149 -5.60 -10.02 -7.47
N SER A 150 -5.12 -10.01 -6.22
CA SER A 150 -4.69 -8.79 -5.54
C SER A 150 -3.44 -8.23 -6.19
N VAL A 151 -3.46 -6.94 -6.52
CA VAL A 151 -2.30 -6.23 -7.08
C VAL A 151 -1.14 -6.23 -6.09
N SER A 152 -1.41 -6.11 -4.80
CA SER A 152 -0.40 -6.11 -3.74
C SER A 152 0.32 -7.46 -3.62
N ILE A 153 -0.41 -8.58 -3.67
CA ILE A 153 0.16 -9.93 -3.63
C ILE A 153 0.95 -10.23 -4.92
N ALA A 154 0.41 -9.87 -6.08
CA ALA A 154 1.11 -10.05 -7.36
C ALA A 154 2.45 -9.28 -7.36
N LYS A 155 2.45 -8.01 -6.91
CA LYS A 155 3.67 -7.20 -6.81
C LYS A 155 4.69 -7.75 -5.82
N LYS A 156 4.23 -8.26 -4.67
CA LYS A 156 5.10 -8.95 -3.72
C LYS A 156 5.82 -10.13 -4.40
N ARG A 157 5.06 -11.01 -5.05
CA ARG A 157 5.62 -12.19 -5.74
C ARG A 157 6.61 -11.80 -6.84
N ASP A 158 6.32 -10.74 -7.59
CA ASP A 158 7.22 -10.23 -8.62
C ASP A 158 8.55 -9.74 -8.03
N LEU A 159 8.51 -8.98 -6.92
CA LEU A 159 9.71 -8.49 -6.24
C LEU A 159 10.56 -9.64 -5.68
N GLU A 160 9.92 -10.59 -5.00
CA GLU A 160 10.62 -11.75 -4.43
C GLU A 160 11.19 -12.67 -5.52
N ARG A 161 10.50 -12.81 -6.67
CA ARG A 161 11.02 -13.55 -7.83
C ARG A 161 12.25 -12.85 -8.43
N GLN A 162 12.22 -11.53 -8.59
CA GLN A 162 13.38 -10.75 -9.05
C GLN A 162 14.55 -10.86 -8.07
N ALA A 163 14.27 -10.81 -6.76
CA ALA A 163 15.30 -10.99 -5.75
C ALA A 163 15.93 -12.40 -5.80
N ALA A 164 15.12 -13.43 -5.99
CA ALA A 164 15.60 -14.80 -6.11
C ALA A 164 16.54 -14.99 -7.33
N SER A 165 16.31 -14.29 -8.45
CA SER A 165 17.19 -14.33 -9.63
C SER A 165 18.47 -13.48 -9.49
N SER A 166 18.60 -12.68 -8.44
CA SER A 166 19.72 -11.75 -8.20
C SER A 166 20.54 -12.14 -6.96
N LYS A 167 20.40 -13.36 -6.46
CA LYS A 167 21.16 -13.94 -5.33
C LYS A 167 22.52 -14.43 -5.77
#